data_b12efebd0ac07f41a84784063c47d8f3
#
_entry.id   b12efebd0ac07f41a84784063c47d8f3
#
_cell.length_a   1.000
_cell.length_b   1.000
_cell.length_c   1.000
_cell.angle_alpha   90.00
_cell.angle_beta   90.00
_cell.angle_gamma   90.00
#
_symmetry.space_group_name_H-M   'P 1'
#
loop_
_entity.id
_entity.type
_entity.pdbx_description
1 polymer ?
#
loop_
_entity_poly.entity_id
_entity_poly.type
_entity_poly.pdbx_seq_one_letter_code
_entity_poly.pdbx_strand_id
1 'polypeptide(L)'
;MEKTDIVKYNNVLNKLNMGKLEEKELELFFALCLELKNKETDEVFINITDFKNKYNMGRSNQRFEKYMEIVLEKFLETKMVIKTAKTLELGNFFRKFKLEFETNTLYVQLDNDYKFILNNLVEMYTQFSFKQYQELKSKYAKRLMPKLCQWQGTKKIEYKKDDLFEILGVTENYKKDLGNFRKRILKPATDELKKVFYNLKVTPLKNRSAKIDGYSFVWSTKPKEIEVAEEVKTLEISKSLKNLIDTAVKNPKLELLEKPSIIEYLIKHYTENIIVLGIKQLLNSNITTKIKTRKYITSILDKLKETENIKIITKEEKKITENKEKVEEFKRKELKEINQDEWDKIYKTMLNEALEEFKKQGTTVNTAFIEQTIKIRMKATYKIKE
;
A
#
# COMPACT_ATOMS: atom_id res chain seq x y z
N MET A 1 -20.21 4.00 -1.19
CA MET A 1 -18.87 3.96 -1.80
C MET A 1 -18.45 2.50 -1.85
N GLU A 2 -18.37 1.92 -3.05
CA GLU A 2 -17.78 0.60 -3.23
C GLU A 2 -16.35 0.63 -2.66
N LYS A 3 -16.02 -0.34 -1.81
CA LYS A 3 -14.64 -0.54 -1.34
C LYS A 3 -13.78 -0.79 -2.58
N THR A 4 -13.01 0.19 -2.98
CA THR A 4 -12.01 0.00 -4.05
C THR A 4 -11.03 -1.07 -3.60
N ASP A 5 -10.91 -2.14 -4.37
CA ASP A 5 -9.94 -3.21 -4.11
C ASP A 5 -8.53 -2.64 -4.15
N ILE A 6 -7.87 -2.62 -2.99
CA ILE A 6 -6.49 -2.15 -2.85
C ILE A 6 -5.55 -3.35 -2.90
N VAL A 7 -4.78 -3.42 -3.97
CA VAL A 7 -3.63 -4.33 -4.05
C VAL A 7 -2.61 -3.87 -3.03
N LYS A 8 -2.22 -4.75 -2.11
CA LYS A 8 -1.21 -4.47 -1.09
C LYS A 8 -0.33 -5.70 -0.88
N TYR A 9 0.99 -5.54 -0.94
CA TYR A 9 1.96 -6.60 -0.80
C TYR A 9 3.32 -6.07 -0.33
N ASN A 10 4.17 -6.93 0.23
CA ASN A 10 5.52 -6.58 0.64
C ASN A 10 6.38 -6.17 -0.57
N ASN A 11 7.22 -5.16 -0.40
CA ASN A 11 8.09 -4.62 -1.46
C ASN A 11 8.98 -5.67 -2.16
N VAL A 12 9.21 -6.81 -1.52
CA VAL A 12 9.94 -7.95 -2.10
C VAL A 12 9.28 -8.46 -3.39
N LEU A 13 7.93 -8.40 -3.51
CA LEU A 13 7.25 -8.78 -4.76
C LEU A 13 7.72 -7.96 -5.98
N ASN A 14 8.17 -6.75 -5.75
CA ASN A 14 8.75 -5.93 -6.83
C ASN A 14 10.08 -6.49 -7.39
N LYS A 15 10.65 -7.55 -6.81
CA LYS A 15 11.77 -8.31 -7.37
C LYS A 15 11.34 -9.40 -8.36
N LEU A 16 10.04 -9.69 -8.44
CA LEU A 16 9.50 -10.60 -9.44
C LEU A 16 9.70 -10.03 -10.84
N ASN A 17 10.27 -10.84 -11.74
CA ASN A 17 10.46 -10.44 -13.12
C ASN A 17 9.19 -10.62 -13.96
N MET A 18 8.37 -9.58 -14.02
CA MET A 18 7.12 -9.56 -14.79
C MET A 18 7.30 -9.12 -16.25
N GLY A 19 8.54 -8.99 -16.72
CA GLY A 19 8.86 -8.45 -18.05
C GLY A 19 8.34 -9.28 -19.23
N LYS A 20 7.94 -10.54 -18.99
CA LYS A 20 7.34 -11.42 -20.00
C LYS A 20 5.80 -11.40 -20.00
N LEU A 21 5.15 -10.83 -18.96
CA LEU A 21 3.69 -10.83 -18.83
C LEU A 21 3.07 -9.71 -19.67
N GLU A 22 2.02 -10.04 -20.39
CA GLU A 22 1.25 -9.06 -21.17
C GLU A 22 0.22 -8.32 -20.30
N GLU A 23 -0.43 -7.30 -20.84
CA GLU A 23 -1.33 -6.40 -20.12
C GLU A 23 -2.39 -7.13 -19.28
N LYS A 24 -3.11 -8.09 -19.88
CA LYS A 24 -4.18 -8.84 -19.20
C LYS A 24 -3.65 -9.93 -18.26
N GLU A 25 -2.46 -10.42 -18.49
CA GLU A 25 -1.77 -11.35 -17.60
C GLU A 25 -1.31 -10.66 -16.32
N LEU A 26 -0.85 -9.40 -16.42
CA LEU A 26 -0.52 -8.56 -15.28
C LEU A 26 -1.77 -8.23 -14.43
N GLU A 27 -2.92 -7.98 -15.07
CA GLU A 27 -4.19 -7.80 -14.34
C GLU A 27 -4.57 -9.09 -13.59
N LEU A 28 -4.52 -10.24 -14.26
CA LEU A 28 -4.82 -11.53 -13.64
C LEU A 28 -3.90 -11.82 -12.46
N PHE A 29 -2.60 -11.53 -12.59
CA PHE A 29 -1.63 -11.69 -11.51
C PHE A 29 -2.04 -10.92 -10.25
N PHE A 30 -2.33 -9.62 -10.38
CA PHE A 30 -2.71 -8.80 -9.22
C PHE A 30 -4.13 -9.09 -8.70
N ALA A 31 -5.04 -9.57 -9.55
CA ALA A 31 -6.34 -10.08 -9.11
C ALA A 31 -6.17 -11.33 -8.23
N LEU A 32 -5.28 -12.26 -8.59
CA LEU A 32 -4.92 -13.39 -7.73
C LEU A 32 -4.28 -12.92 -6.41
N CYS A 33 -3.40 -11.93 -6.45
CA CYS A 33 -2.83 -11.36 -5.22
C CYS A 33 -3.93 -10.79 -4.28
N LEU A 34 -5.01 -10.22 -4.81
CA LEU A 34 -6.15 -9.75 -4.02
C LEU A 34 -6.89 -10.90 -3.34
N GLU A 35 -7.11 -12.01 -4.04
CA GLU A 35 -7.77 -13.20 -3.47
C GLU A 35 -6.91 -13.92 -2.43
N LEU A 36 -5.60 -13.89 -2.60
CA LEU A 36 -4.63 -14.55 -1.72
C LEU A 36 -4.25 -13.70 -0.50
N LYS A 37 -4.57 -12.40 -0.53
CA LYS A 37 -4.20 -11.47 0.54
C LYS A 37 -4.83 -11.85 1.87
N ASN A 38 -4.01 -11.90 2.92
CA ASN A 38 -4.40 -12.28 4.28
C ASN A 38 -5.01 -13.68 4.38
N LYS A 39 -4.68 -14.58 3.44
CA LYS A 39 -5.01 -15.99 3.51
C LYS A 39 -3.79 -16.74 4.02
N GLU A 40 -3.82 -17.13 5.28
CA GLU A 40 -2.73 -17.87 5.92
C GLU A 40 -2.73 -19.38 5.56
N THR A 41 -3.73 -19.81 4.80
CA THR A 41 -3.90 -21.20 4.37
C THR A 41 -2.87 -21.59 3.31
N ASP A 42 -2.49 -22.87 3.30
CA ASP A 42 -1.55 -23.42 2.33
C ASP A 42 -2.12 -23.43 0.91
N GLU A 43 -3.43 -23.56 0.77
CA GLU A 43 -4.14 -23.59 -0.50
C GLU A 43 -5.39 -22.71 -0.44
N VAL A 44 -5.60 -21.91 -1.45
CA VAL A 44 -6.77 -21.03 -1.60
C VAL A 44 -7.64 -21.53 -2.76
N PHE A 45 -8.94 -21.58 -2.52
CA PHE A 45 -9.96 -22.04 -3.47
C PHE A 45 -10.67 -20.80 -4.05
N ILE A 46 -10.73 -20.71 -5.37
CA ILE A 46 -11.31 -19.58 -6.09
C ILE A 46 -12.32 -20.11 -7.11
N ASN A 47 -13.58 -19.74 -7.00
CA ASN A 47 -14.56 -20.02 -8.06
C ASN A 47 -14.20 -19.18 -9.30
N ILE A 48 -13.99 -19.82 -10.45
CA ILE A 48 -13.48 -19.20 -11.67
C ILE A 48 -14.47 -18.18 -12.24
N THR A 49 -15.78 -18.51 -12.22
CA THR A 49 -16.82 -17.61 -12.74
C THR A 49 -16.96 -16.36 -11.87
N ASP A 50 -17.00 -16.51 -10.56
CA ASP A 50 -17.10 -15.40 -9.62
C ASP A 50 -15.85 -14.49 -9.70
N PHE A 51 -14.67 -15.10 -9.77
CA PHE A 51 -13.42 -14.38 -9.94
C PHE A 51 -13.41 -13.56 -11.24
N LYS A 52 -13.78 -14.20 -12.36
CA LYS A 52 -13.85 -13.52 -13.65
C LYS A 52 -14.81 -12.33 -13.61
N ASN A 53 -15.98 -12.49 -13.00
CA ASN A 53 -17.01 -11.45 -12.90
C ASN A 53 -16.55 -10.33 -11.96
N LYS A 54 -16.02 -10.67 -10.78
CA LYS A 54 -15.51 -9.72 -9.78
C LYS A 54 -14.46 -8.78 -10.36
N TYR A 55 -13.53 -9.32 -11.14
CA TYR A 55 -12.42 -8.54 -11.70
C TYR A 55 -12.61 -8.12 -13.16
N ASN A 56 -13.84 -8.29 -13.69
CA ASN A 56 -14.22 -7.87 -15.04
C ASN A 56 -13.25 -8.37 -16.14
N MET A 57 -12.93 -9.68 -16.12
CA MET A 57 -11.95 -10.29 -17.02
C MET A 57 -12.46 -10.55 -18.45
N GLY A 58 -13.65 -10.08 -18.80
CA GLY A 58 -14.15 -9.81 -20.14
C GLY A 58 -14.07 -10.92 -21.20
N ARG A 59 -14.30 -12.23 -20.85
CA ARG A 59 -14.31 -13.35 -21.79
C ARG A 59 -15.49 -14.28 -21.50
N SER A 60 -15.92 -15.11 -22.49
CA SER A 60 -16.81 -16.25 -22.19
C SER A 60 -16.09 -17.23 -21.23
N ASN A 61 -16.84 -18.02 -20.45
CA ASN A 61 -16.25 -18.92 -19.43
C ASN A 61 -15.23 -19.87 -20.09
N GLN A 62 -15.61 -20.56 -21.14
CA GLN A 62 -14.72 -21.50 -21.85
C GLN A 62 -13.44 -20.84 -22.41
N ARG A 63 -13.53 -19.60 -22.92
CA ARG A 63 -12.34 -18.87 -23.40
C ARG A 63 -11.48 -18.38 -22.24
N PHE A 64 -12.11 -18.12 -21.08
CA PHE A 64 -11.39 -17.71 -19.89
C PHE A 64 -10.62 -18.86 -19.26
N GLU A 65 -11.20 -20.07 -19.21
CA GLU A 65 -10.54 -21.29 -18.75
C GLU A 65 -9.28 -21.59 -19.57
N LYS A 66 -9.40 -21.64 -20.91
CA LYS A 66 -8.26 -21.82 -21.80
C LYS A 66 -7.18 -20.75 -21.65
N TYR A 67 -7.62 -19.52 -21.41
CA TYR A 67 -6.68 -18.42 -21.13
C TYR A 67 -5.96 -18.62 -19.80
N MET A 68 -6.67 -19.06 -18.76
CA MET A 68 -6.08 -19.38 -17.46
C MET A 68 -5.01 -20.46 -17.57
N GLU A 69 -5.27 -21.57 -18.29
CA GLU A 69 -4.27 -22.62 -18.50
C GLU A 69 -2.92 -22.05 -18.96
N ILE A 70 -2.96 -21.25 -20.04
CA ILE A 70 -1.75 -20.67 -20.64
C ILE A 70 -1.06 -19.67 -19.67
N VAL A 71 -1.84 -18.84 -18.97
CA VAL A 71 -1.29 -17.77 -18.14
C VAL A 71 -0.76 -18.29 -16.82
N LEU A 72 -1.41 -19.29 -16.20
CA LEU A 72 -0.94 -19.90 -14.96
C LEU A 72 0.38 -20.63 -15.15
N GLU A 73 0.62 -21.26 -16.33
CA GLU A 73 1.90 -21.83 -16.69
C GLU A 73 3.01 -20.75 -16.72
N LYS A 74 2.74 -19.59 -17.35
CA LYS A 74 3.67 -18.45 -17.35
C LYS A 74 3.95 -17.93 -15.93
N PHE A 75 2.96 -17.96 -15.03
CA PHE A 75 3.17 -17.54 -13.65
C PHE A 75 4.10 -18.49 -12.89
N LEU A 76 4.05 -19.81 -13.16
CA LEU A 76 4.99 -20.78 -12.61
C LEU A 76 6.42 -20.59 -13.14
N GLU A 77 6.55 -20.08 -14.37
CA GLU A 77 7.85 -19.78 -14.96
C GLU A 77 8.43 -18.44 -14.45
N THR A 78 7.60 -17.58 -13.86
CA THR A 78 8.02 -16.25 -13.40
C THR A 78 8.84 -16.36 -12.11
N LYS A 79 10.12 -15.98 -12.16
CA LYS A 79 11.06 -16.13 -11.04
C LYS A 79 11.10 -14.89 -10.14
N MET A 80 11.12 -15.15 -8.85
CA MET A 80 11.63 -14.21 -7.86
C MET A 80 13.16 -14.18 -7.97
N VAL A 81 13.74 -12.99 -8.09
CA VAL A 81 15.19 -12.81 -8.18
C VAL A 81 15.62 -11.84 -7.09
N ILE A 82 16.18 -12.36 -6.01
CA ILE A 82 16.68 -11.54 -4.89
C ILE A 82 18.21 -11.62 -4.91
N LYS A 83 18.83 -10.53 -5.35
CA LYS A 83 20.29 -10.44 -5.46
C LYS A 83 20.83 -9.46 -4.43
N THR A 84 21.82 -9.90 -3.68
CA THR A 84 22.63 -9.07 -2.77
C THR A 84 24.09 -9.07 -3.25
N ALA A 85 24.98 -8.39 -2.53
CA ALA A 85 26.43 -8.45 -2.84
C ALA A 85 27.03 -9.85 -2.63
N LYS A 86 26.39 -10.71 -1.82
CA LYS A 86 26.92 -12.02 -1.41
C LYS A 86 26.06 -13.21 -1.87
N THR A 87 24.79 -12.98 -2.22
CA THR A 87 23.84 -14.07 -2.50
C THR A 87 23.00 -13.78 -3.73
N LEU A 88 22.64 -14.84 -4.42
CA LEU A 88 21.60 -14.86 -5.44
C LEU A 88 20.58 -15.89 -5.02
N GLU A 89 19.35 -15.46 -4.77
CA GLU A 89 18.21 -16.30 -4.46
C GLU A 89 17.28 -16.31 -5.67
N LEU A 90 16.88 -17.50 -6.09
CA LEU A 90 15.96 -17.75 -7.20
C LEU A 90 14.83 -18.64 -6.68
N GLY A 91 13.59 -18.20 -6.80
CA GLY A 91 12.42 -18.97 -6.38
C GLY A 91 11.21 -18.69 -7.24
N ASN A 92 10.13 -19.39 -7.01
CA ASN A 92 8.84 -19.16 -7.63
C ASN A 92 7.88 -18.57 -6.60
N PHE A 93 7.15 -17.52 -6.96
CA PHE A 93 6.13 -16.94 -6.07
C PHE A 93 4.94 -17.88 -5.88
N PHE A 94 4.47 -18.47 -6.97
CA PHE A 94 3.46 -19.53 -6.95
C PHE A 94 4.12 -20.90 -6.95
N ARG A 95 3.68 -21.78 -6.07
CA ARG A 95 4.13 -23.16 -5.97
C ARG A 95 3.35 -24.07 -6.89
N LYS A 96 2.02 -23.91 -6.94
CA LYS A 96 1.13 -24.81 -7.67
C LYS A 96 -0.18 -24.11 -8.02
N PHE A 97 -0.70 -24.47 -9.19
CA PHE A 97 -2.07 -24.24 -9.60
C PHE A 97 -2.72 -25.59 -9.97
N LYS A 98 -4.00 -25.74 -9.63
CA LYS A 98 -4.86 -26.83 -10.11
C LYS A 98 -6.16 -26.20 -10.59
N LEU A 99 -6.51 -26.48 -11.84
CA LEU A 99 -7.82 -26.14 -12.42
C LEU A 99 -8.71 -27.38 -12.38
N GLU A 100 -9.87 -27.28 -11.78
CA GLU A 100 -10.87 -28.32 -11.70
C GLU A 100 -12.11 -27.86 -12.44
N PHE A 101 -12.26 -28.34 -13.68
CA PHE A 101 -13.28 -27.85 -14.60
C PHE A 101 -14.70 -28.24 -14.19
N GLU A 102 -14.87 -29.43 -13.63
CA GLU A 102 -16.18 -29.91 -13.16
C GLU A 102 -16.77 -29.05 -12.05
N THR A 103 -15.94 -28.65 -11.10
CA THR A 103 -16.33 -27.79 -9.95
C THR A 103 -16.13 -26.31 -10.23
N ASN A 104 -15.61 -25.95 -11.42
CA ASN A 104 -15.28 -24.59 -11.78
C ASN A 104 -14.39 -23.87 -10.76
N THR A 105 -13.39 -24.61 -10.24
CA THR A 105 -12.54 -24.16 -9.13
C THR A 105 -11.07 -24.10 -9.52
N LEU A 106 -10.44 -22.98 -9.19
CA LEU A 106 -9.00 -22.80 -9.23
C LEU A 106 -8.43 -22.95 -7.81
N TYR A 107 -7.47 -23.84 -7.68
CA TYR A 107 -6.66 -24.05 -6.45
C TYR A 107 -5.33 -23.34 -6.64
N VAL A 108 -4.95 -22.51 -5.68
CA VAL A 108 -3.70 -21.73 -5.73
C VAL A 108 -2.90 -21.97 -4.46
N GLN A 109 -1.62 -22.31 -4.64
CA GLN A 109 -0.65 -22.41 -3.56
C GLN A 109 0.49 -21.42 -3.81
N LEU A 110 0.78 -20.60 -2.78
CA LEU A 110 2.01 -19.81 -2.74
C LEU A 110 3.16 -20.69 -2.25
N ASP A 111 4.37 -20.33 -2.66
CA ASP A 111 5.55 -20.88 -2.03
C ASP A 111 5.63 -20.43 -0.56
N ASN A 112 5.99 -21.34 0.34
CA ASN A 112 6.02 -21.07 1.77
C ASN A 112 6.98 -19.93 2.14
N ASP A 113 8.09 -19.84 1.44
CA ASP A 113 9.11 -18.82 1.68
C ASP A 113 8.61 -17.42 1.30
N TYR A 114 7.56 -17.32 0.46
CA TYR A 114 7.00 -16.06 -0.03
C TYR A 114 5.59 -15.73 0.48
N LYS A 115 4.99 -16.54 1.36
CA LYS A 115 3.66 -16.27 1.93
C LYS A 115 3.58 -14.91 2.65
N PHE A 116 4.66 -14.48 3.31
CA PHE A 116 4.73 -13.19 3.98
C PHE A 116 4.51 -12.00 3.05
N ILE A 117 4.69 -12.20 1.74
CA ILE A 117 4.54 -11.12 0.75
C ILE A 117 3.11 -10.58 0.70
N LEU A 118 2.10 -11.42 0.96
CA LEU A 118 0.68 -11.03 0.93
C LEU A 118 0.04 -10.98 2.32
N ASN A 119 0.77 -11.36 3.38
CA ASN A 119 0.22 -11.49 4.72
C ASN A 119 0.95 -10.59 5.72
N ASN A 120 0.24 -10.14 6.76
CA ASN A 120 0.78 -9.38 7.89
C ASN A 120 1.58 -8.13 7.50
N LEU A 121 1.07 -7.36 6.53
CA LEU A 121 1.75 -6.21 5.92
C LEU A 121 1.61 -4.96 6.79
N VAL A 122 2.55 -4.72 7.69
CA VAL A 122 2.64 -3.52 8.54
C VAL A 122 3.54 -2.47 7.90
N GLU A 123 4.74 -2.88 7.47
CA GLU A 123 5.77 -2.00 6.91
C GLU A 123 6.32 -2.53 5.58
N MET A 124 7.10 -1.71 4.88
CA MET A 124 7.78 -2.06 3.63
C MET A 124 6.84 -2.67 2.57
N TYR A 125 5.66 -2.08 2.40
CA TYR A 125 4.68 -2.54 1.43
C TYR A 125 4.49 -1.57 0.27
N THR A 126 4.08 -2.11 -0.86
CA THR A 126 3.55 -1.40 -2.02
C THR A 126 2.03 -1.53 -2.02
N GLN A 127 1.32 -0.43 -2.30
CA GLN A 127 -0.13 -0.46 -2.46
C GLN A 127 -0.62 0.46 -3.57
N PHE A 128 -1.70 0.04 -4.25
CA PHE A 128 -2.38 0.83 -5.28
C PHE A 128 -3.81 0.36 -5.51
N SER A 129 -4.64 1.21 -6.12
CA SER A 129 -6.00 0.85 -6.53
C SER A 129 -5.96 -0.10 -7.72
N PHE A 130 -6.62 -1.27 -7.60
CA PHE A 130 -6.73 -2.23 -8.69
C PHE A 130 -7.54 -1.65 -9.87
N LYS A 131 -8.57 -0.86 -9.60
CA LYS A 131 -9.35 -0.16 -10.63
C LYS A 131 -8.46 0.77 -11.47
N GLN A 132 -7.66 1.63 -10.81
CA GLN A 132 -6.73 2.51 -11.54
C GLN A 132 -5.68 1.71 -12.34
N TYR A 133 -5.26 0.56 -11.82
CA TYR A 133 -4.34 -0.33 -12.51
C TYR A 133 -4.97 -0.94 -13.77
N GLN A 134 -6.24 -1.34 -13.72
CA GLN A 134 -6.98 -1.87 -14.88
C GLN A 134 -7.20 -0.81 -15.98
N GLU A 135 -7.34 0.47 -15.60
CA GLU A 135 -7.48 1.58 -16.54
C GLU A 135 -6.24 1.84 -17.42
N LEU A 136 -5.07 1.38 -16.99
CA LEU A 136 -3.87 1.43 -17.79
C LEU A 136 -3.96 0.44 -18.96
N LYS A 137 -3.63 0.91 -20.17
CA LYS A 137 -3.69 0.11 -21.40
C LYS A 137 -2.32 -0.42 -21.84
N SER A 138 -1.27 0.29 -21.45
CA SER A 138 0.09 -0.09 -21.79
C SER A 138 0.65 -1.11 -20.80
N LYS A 139 1.12 -2.26 -21.28
CA LYS A 139 1.87 -3.22 -20.45
C LYS A 139 3.08 -2.59 -19.76
N TYR A 140 3.70 -1.61 -20.39
CA TYR A 140 4.85 -0.88 -19.83
C TYR A 140 4.43 0.04 -18.67
N ALA A 141 3.28 0.70 -18.79
CA ALA A 141 2.71 1.47 -17.69
C ALA A 141 2.34 0.56 -16.51
N LYS A 142 1.70 -0.60 -16.79
CA LYS A 142 1.35 -1.60 -15.77
C LYS A 142 2.58 -2.17 -15.04
N ARG A 143 3.68 -2.44 -15.74
CA ARG A 143 4.93 -2.91 -15.13
C ARG A 143 5.61 -1.83 -14.28
N LEU A 144 5.51 -0.57 -14.69
CA LEU A 144 6.15 0.55 -14.00
C LEU A 144 5.35 1.07 -12.80
N MET A 145 4.01 1.05 -12.86
CA MET A 145 3.15 1.58 -11.79
C MET A 145 3.48 1.00 -10.40
N PRO A 146 3.59 -0.32 -10.18
CA PRO A 146 3.94 -0.89 -8.88
C PRO A 146 5.31 -0.43 -8.38
N LYS A 147 6.28 -0.29 -9.29
CA LYS A 147 7.63 0.18 -8.96
C LYS A 147 7.63 1.63 -8.47
N LEU A 148 6.81 2.51 -9.07
CA LEU A 148 6.65 3.89 -8.60
C LEU A 148 5.87 3.93 -7.28
N CYS A 149 4.81 3.12 -7.12
CA CYS A 149 4.03 3.05 -5.89
C CYS A 149 4.88 2.67 -4.68
N GLN A 150 5.90 1.84 -4.84
CA GLN A 150 6.86 1.51 -3.78
C GLN A 150 7.52 2.76 -3.18
N TRP A 151 7.73 3.79 -4.00
CA TRP A 151 8.43 5.02 -3.61
C TRP A 151 7.49 6.21 -3.37
N GLN A 152 6.23 5.92 -3.05
CA GLN A 152 5.22 6.95 -2.82
C GLN A 152 5.58 7.91 -1.67
N GLY A 153 6.37 7.46 -0.70
CA GLY A 153 6.85 8.32 0.38
C GLY A 153 7.83 9.40 -0.10
N THR A 154 8.82 9.01 -0.89
CA THR A 154 9.88 9.91 -1.42
C THR A 154 9.46 10.61 -2.70
N LYS A 155 8.49 10.06 -3.45
CA LYS A 155 8.02 10.55 -4.75
C LYS A 155 9.15 10.76 -5.77
N LYS A 156 10.21 10.00 -5.61
CA LYS A 156 11.37 10.01 -6.50
C LYS A 156 12.00 8.61 -6.55
N ILE A 157 12.38 8.17 -7.73
CA ILE A 157 13.19 6.97 -7.97
C ILE A 157 14.04 7.16 -9.22
N GLU A 158 15.20 6.57 -9.21
CA GLU A 158 16.12 6.54 -10.33
C GLU A 158 16.43 5.09 -10.70
N TYR A 159 16.38 4.80 -11.99
CA TYR A 159 16.74 3.50 -12.53
C TYR A 159 17.90 3.64 -13.49
N LYS A 160 18.88 2.75 -13.40
CA LYS A 160 19.83 2.56 -14.46
C LYS A 160 19.10 2.11 -15.73
N LYS A 161 19.63 2.43 -16.87
CA LYS A 161 19.03 2.12 -18.17
C LYS A 161 18.70 0.63 -18.32
N ASP A 162 19.64 -0.23 -17.95
CA ASP A 162 19.50 -1.67 -18.12
C ASP A 162 18.46 -2.26 -17.14
N ASP A 163 18.43 -1.78 -15.90
CA ASP A 163 17.40 -2.16 -14.92
C ASP A 163 16.00 -1.75 -15.40
N LEU A 164 15.87 -0.55 -15.98
CA LEU A 164 14.59 -0.10 -16.54
C LEU A 164 14.16 -0.94 -17.75
N PHE A 165 15.09 -1.34 -18.60
CA PHE A 165 14.82 -2.24 -19.71
C PHE A 165 14.32 -3.60 -19.24
N GLU A 166 14.90 -4.14 -18.19
CA GLU A 166 14.46 -5.39 -17.58
C GLU A 166 13.07 -5.26 -16.98
N ILE A 167 12.82 -4.24 -16.16
CA ILE A 167 11.50 -3.94 -15.55
C ILE A 167 10.42 -3.84 -16.63
N LEU A 168 10.71 -3.15 -17.72
CA LEU A 168 9.76 -2.95 -18.81
C LEU A 168 9.69 -4.12 -19.80
N GLY A 169 10.61 -5.11 -19.71
CA GLY A 169 10.69 -6.21 -20.66
C GLY A 169 10.92 -5.71 -22.08
N VAL A 170 11.89 -4.81 -22.25
CA VAL A 170 12.20 -4.18 -23.53
C VAL A 170 12.95 -5.15 -24.44
N THR A 171 12.53 -5.24 -25.72
CA THR A 171 13.21 -6.09 -26.71
C THR A 171 14.54 -5.49 -27.15
N GLU A 172 15.44 -6.33 -27.66
CA GLU A 172 16.80 -5.93 -28.07
C GLU A 172 16.83 -4.78 -29.10
N ASN A 173 15.83 -4.73 -29.98
CA ASN A 173 15.73 -3.65 -30.98
C ASN A 173 15.57 -2.28 -30.32
N TYR A 174 14.76 -2.17 -29.29
CA TYR A 174 14.59 -0.91 -28.55
C TYR A 174 15.74 -0.62 -27.59
N LYS A 175 16.46 -1.64 -27.10
CA LYS A 175 17.65 -1.41 -26.27
C LYS A 175 18.77 -0.74 -27.05
N LYS A 176 18.88 -1.08 -28.35
CA LYS A 176 19.87 -0.48 -29.28
C LYS A 176 19.48 0.92 -29.76
N ASP A 177 18.19 1.24 -29.78
CA ASP A 177 17.67 2.53 -30.25
C ASP A 177 16.93 3.27 -29.12
N LEU A 178 17.67 4.06 -28.35
CA LEU A 178 17.14 4.87 -27.26
C LEU A 178 16.13 5.94 -27.73
N GLY A 179 16.21 6.39 -28.96
CA GLY A 179 15.25 7.33 -29.54
C GLY A 179 13.87 6.70 -29.66
N ASN A 180 13.80 5.54 -30.29
CA ASN A 180 12.58 4.76 -30.43
C ASN A 180 12.08 4.24 -29.07
N PHE A 181 12.95 3.77 -28.17
CA PHE A 181 12.57 3.40 -26.79
C PHE A 181 11.84 4.55 -26.10
N ARG A 182 12.40 5.74 -26.11
CA ARG A 182 11.79 6.92 -25.48
C ARG A 182 10.45 7.28 -26.13
N LYS A 183 10.39 7.31 -27.46
CA LYS A 183 9.20 7.73 -28.22
C LYS A 183 8.07 6.71 -28.15
N ARG A 184 8.35 5.42 -28.25
CA ARG A 184 7.35 4.35 -28.43
C ARG A 184 7.02 3.57 -27.15
N ILE A 185 7.90 3.59 -26.16
CA ILE A 185 7.72 2.85 -24.92
C ILE A 185 7.62 3.78 -23.73
N LEU A 186 8.68 4.54 -23.44
CA LEU A 186 8.76 5.29 -22.19
C LEU A 186 7.74 6.44 -22.13
N LYS A 187 7.65 7.24 -23.18
CA LYS A 187 6.73 8.40 -23.23
C LYS A 187 5.26 7.97 -23.15
N PRO A 188 4.73 7.02 -23.96
CA PRO A 188 3.35 6.58 -23.83
C PRO A 188 3.04 5.98 -22.46
N ALA A 189 3.93 5.16 -21.89
CA ALA A 189 3.74 4.60 -20.56
C ALA A 189 3.68 5.68 -19.48
N THR A 190 4.55 6.69 -19.55
CA THR A 190 4.56 7.78 -18.57
C THR A 190 3.37 8.73 -18.75
N ASP A 191 2.88 8.93 -19.98
CA ASP A 191 1.69 9.75 -20.22
C ASP A 191 0.43 9.11 -19.63
N GLU A 192 0.30 7.78 -19.68
CA GLU A 192 -0.77 7.07 -18.94
C GLU A 192 -0.60 7.19 -17.42
N LEU A 193 0.63 7.05 -16.92
CA LEU A 193 0.92 7.11 -15.49
C LEU A 193 0.73 8.50 -14.86
N LYS A 194 0.72 9.57 -15.65
CA LYS A 194 0.36 10.94 -15.19
C LYS A 194 -1.06 11.01 -14.62
N LYS A 195 -1.96 10.11 -15.02
CA LYS A 195 -3.31 10.01 -14.44
C LYS A 195 -3.29 9.53 -13.00
N VAL A 196 -2.26 8.74 -12.62
CA VAL A 196 -2.08 8.18 -11.28
C VAL A 196 -1.11 9.00 -10.45
N PHE A 197 0.00 9.43 -11.05
CA PHE A 197 1.08 10.17 -10.39
C PHE A 197 1.06 11.64 -10.85
N TYR A 198 0.58 12.49 -9.96
CA TYR A 198 0.45 13.93 -10.26
C TYR A 198 1.80 14.58 -10.58
N ASN A 199 1.85 15.36 -11.67
CA ASN A 199 3.07 16.02 -12.15
C ASN A 199 4.26 15.07 -12.41
N LEU A 200 3.99 13.82 -12.80
CA LEU A 200 5.05 12.88 -13.14
C LEU A 200 5.96 13.43 -14.25
N LYS A 201 7.23 13.60 -13.91
CA LYS A 201 8.31 14.01 -14.81
C LYS A 201 9.32 12.88 -14.93
N VAL A 202 9.79 12.61 -16.14
CA VAL A 202 10.83 11.64 -16.43
C VAL A 202 11.98 12.35 -17.11
N THR A 203 13.15 12.30 -16.46
CA THR A 203 14.35 12.98 -16.92
C THR A 203 15.46 11.98 -17.18
N PRO A 204 16.13 11.99 -18.34
CA PRO A 204 17.29 11.14 -18.61
C PRO A 204 18.46 11.55 -17.71
N LEU A 205 19.09 10.57 -17.10
CA LEU A 205 20.35 10.73 -16.37
C LEU A 205 21.50 10.46 -17.34
N LYS A 206 22.49 11.34 -17.31
CA LYS A 206 23.65 11.26 -18.18
C LYS A 206 24.90 10.93 -17.35
N ASN A 207 25.76 10.06 -17.89
CA ASN A 207 27.09 9.81 -17.34
C ASN A 207 28.06 10.94 -17.70
N ARG A 208 29.32 10.81 -17.23
CA ARG A 208 30.40 11.78 -17.49
C ARG A 208 30.67 12.04 -19.00
N SER A 209 30.36 11.06 -19.85
CA SER A 209 30.50 11.16 -21.31
C SER A 209 29.25 11.69 -22.01
N ALA A 210 28.33 12.32 -21.27
CA ALA A 210 27.05 12.85 -21.77
C ALA A 210 26.08 11.79 -22.36
N LYS A 211 26.41 10.48 -22.25
CA LYS A 211 25.53 9.39 -22.69
C LYS A 211 24.46 9.10 -21.65
N ILE A 212 23.25 8.74 -22.10
CA ILE A 212 22.15 8.36 -21.20
C ILE A 212 22.51 7.04 -20.51
N ASP A 213 22.55 7.06 -19.17
CA ASP A 213 22.86 5.94 -18.30
C ASP A 213 21.67 5.47 -17.48
N GLY A 214 20.61 6.31 -17.37
CA GLY A 214 19.42 5.99 -16.61
C GLY A 214 18.30 7.00 -16.80
N TYR A 215 17.28 6.88 -15.96
CA TYR A 215 16.13 7.77 -15.92
C TYR A 215 15.67 8.03 -14.48
N SER A 216 15.41 9.31 -14.19
CA SER A 216 14.83 9.77 -12.93
C SER A 216 13.34 10.00 -13.10
N PHE A 217 12.54 9.45 -12.20
CA PHE A 217 11.10 9.63 -12.12
C PHE A 217 10.81 10.46 -10.88
N VAL A 218 10.13 11.59 -11.04
CA VAL A 218 9.76 12.48 -9.94
C VAL A 218 8.29 12.85 -10.10
N TRP A 219 7.51 12.81 -9.03
CA TRP A 219 6.10 13.23 -9.02
C TRP A 219 5.77 13.98 -7.74
N SER A 220 4.61 14.58 -7.67
CA SER A 220 4.12 15.28 -6.49
C SER A 220 2.87 14.60 -5.93
N THR A 221 2.54 14.95 -4.70
CA THR A 221 1.19 14.69 -4.20
C THR A 221 0.25 15.54 -5.02
N LYS A 222 -0.85 14.98 -5.55
CA LYS A 222 -1.95 15.82 -5.98
C LYS A 222 -2.19 16.82 -4.86
N PRO A 223 -2.19 18.14 -5.14
CA PRO A 223 -2.81 19.04 -4.19
C PRO A 223 -4.13 18.36 -3.87
N LYS A 224 -4.51 18.27 -2.61
CA LYS A 224 -5.88 17.86 -2.31
C LYS A 224 -6.74 18.77 -3.18
N GLU A 225 -7.15 18.27 -4.34
CA GLU A 225 -8.27 18.86 -5.02
C GLU A 225 -9.35 18.78 -3.97
N ILE A 226 -9.72 19.93 -3.47
CA ILE A 226 -11.06 20.16 -3.02
C ILE A 226 -11.85 19.64 -4.23
N GLU A 227 -12.38 18.42 -4.12
CA GLU A 227 -13.28 17.90 -5.13
C GLU A 227 -14.37 18.96 -5.26
N VAL A 228 -14.25 19.79 -6.30
CA VAL A 228 -15.37 20.48 -6.85
C VAL A 228 -16.12 19.37 -7.59
N ALA A 229 -16.79 18.53 -6.83
CA ALA A 229 -17.93 17.84 -7.33
C ALA A 229 -18.87 18.97 -7.77
N GLU A 230 -19.03 19.13 -9.05
CA GLU A 230 -20.24 19.71 -9.63
C GLU A 230 -21.42 18.76 -9.32
N GLU A 231 -21.79 18.69 -8.09
CA GLU A 231 -23.14 18.59 -7.61
C GLU A 231 -23.31 19.82 -6.73
N VAL A 232 -24.14 20.72 -7.20
CA VAL A 232 -24.82 21.69 -6.36
C VAL A 232 -25.72 20.91 -5.40
N LYS A 233 -25.09 20.21 -4.44
CA LYS A 233 -25.72 19.89 -3.18
C LYS A 233 -25.71 21.21 -2.41
N THR A 234 -26.84 21.84 -2.29
CA THR A 234 -27.11 22.82 -1.23
C THR A 234 -26.43 22.28 0.02
N LEU A 235 -25.36 22.96 0.44
CA LEU A 235 -24.63 22.65 1.67
C LEU A 235 -25.64 22.81 2.82
N GLU A 236 -26.19 21.69 3.29
CA GLU A 236 -27.03 21.68 4.50
C GLU A 236 -26.14 22.01 5.69
N ILE A 237 -26.05 23.30 5.97
CA ILE A 237 -25.45 23.83 7.19
C ILE A 237 -26.36 23.37 8.33
N SER A 238 -25.82 22.79 9.39
CA SER A 238 -26.63 22.42 10.54
C SER A 238 -27.39 23.63 11.07
N LYS A 239 -28.60 23.41 11.57
CA LYS A 239 -29.40 24.48 12.15
C LYS A 239 -28.64 25.24 13.26
N SER A 240 -27.76 24.54 13.99
CA SER A 240 -26.93 25.12 15.05
C SER A 240 -25.89 26.09 14.54
N LEU A 241 -25.18 25.77 13.48
CA LEU A 241 -24.19 26.64 12.86
C LEU A 241 -24.86 27.83 12.18
N LYS A 242 -26.02 27.63 11.53
CA LYS A 242 -26.78 28.71 10.92
C LYS A 242 -27.22 29.74 11.96
N ASN A 243 -27.81 29.29 13.08
CA ASN A 243 -28.24 30.17 14.19
C ASN A 243 -27.04 30.91 14.81
N LEU A 244 -25.87 30.26 14.88
CA LEU A 244 -24.67 30.90 15.41
C LEU A 244 -24.12 31.97 14.46
N ILE A 245 -24.16 31.75 13.17
CA ILE A 245 -23.79 32.76 12.14
C ILE A 245 -24.75 33.92 12.21
N ASP A 246 -26.07 33.68 12.25
CA ASP A 246 -27.12 34.71 12.36
C ASP A 246 -26.95 35.56 13.64
N THR A 247 -26.48 34.93 14.72
CA THR A 247 -26.15 35.64 15.96
C THR A 247 -24.88 36.48 15.82
N ALA A 248 -23.87 35.93 15.17
CA ALA A 248 -22.59 36.62 14.96
C ALA A 248 -22.71 37.84 14.04
N VAL A 249 -23.55 37.77 13.02
CA VAL A 249 -23.81 38.85 12.06
C VAL A 249 -24.48 40.07 12.72
N LYS A 250 -25.24 39.86 13.79
CA LYS A 250 -25.82 40.97 14.60
C LYS A 250 -24.75 41.85 15.26
N ASN A 251 -23.50 41.34 15.36
CA ASN A 251 -22.40 42.15 15.86
C ASN A 251 -21.78 42.95 14.68
N PRO A 252 -21.84 44.31 14.68
CA PRO A 252 -21.33 45.14 13.57
C PRO A 252 -19.86 44.92 13.26
N LYS A 253 -19.10 44.36 14.19
CA LYS A 253 -17.66 44.05 14.01
C LYS A 253 -17.44 42.77 13.24
N LEU A 254 -18.45 41.87 13.17
CA LEU A 254 -18.43 40.56 12.49
C LEU A 254 -19.28 40.53 11.21
N GLU A 255 -19.76 41.66 10.73
CA GLU A 255 -20.58 41.83 9.51
C GLU A 255 -19.99 41.12 8.28
N LEU A 256 -18.67 40.89 8.27
CA LEU A 256 -18.00 40.12 7.20
C LEU A 256 -18.57 38.70 7.04
N LEU A 257 -19.12 38.11 8.12
CA LEU A 257 -19.76 36.79 8.12
C LEU A 257 -21.14 36.78 7.41
N GLU A 258 -21.70 37.95 7.08
CA GLU A 258 -22.93 38.04 6.29
C GLU A 258 -22.69 37.67 4.82
N LYS A 259 -21.46 37.77 4.33
CA LYS A 259 -21.11 37.46 2.95
C LYS A 259 -21.14 35.97 2.68
N PRO A 260 -22.00 35.46 1.77
CA PRO A 260 -22.09 34.02 1.45
C PRO A 260 -20.74 33.43 1.05
N SER A 261 -19.94 34.15 0.29
CA SER A 261 -18.61 33.73 -0.16
C SER A 261 -17.61 33.49 0.98
N ILE A 262 -17.80 34.14 2.14
CA ILE A 262 -16.99 33.89 3.33
C ILE A 262 -17.43 32.60 4.00
N ILE A 263 -18.72 32.41 4.18
CA ILE A 263 -19.27 31.18 4.78
C ILE A 263 -18.94 29.95 3.95
N GLU A 264 -19.15 30.01 2.65
CA GLU A 264 -18.76 28.96 1.70
C GLU A 264 -17.27 28.61 1.82
N TYR A 265 -16.41 29.63 1.89
CA TYR A 265 -14.99 29.41 2.09
C TYR A 265 -14.70 28.70 3.42
N LEU A 266 -15.33 29.13 4.53
CA LEU A 266 -15.09 28.53 5.85
C LEU A 266 -15.53 27.07 5.88
N ILE A 267 -16.72 26.77 5.37
CA ILE A 267 -17.27 25.40 5.30
C ILE A 267 -16.38 24.49 4.42
N LYS A 268 -15.82 25.05 3.35
CA LYS A 268 -14.93 24.31 2.45
C LYS A 268 -13.57 23.96 3.06
N HIS A 269 -13.06 24.76 4.02
CA HIS A 269 -11.68 24.63 4.51
C HIS A 269 -11.56 24.15 5.96
N TYR A 270 -12.66 24.18 6.72
CA TYR A 270 -12.69 23.83 8.14
C TYR A 270 -13.89 22.91 8.45
N THR A 271 -13.73 22.06 9.46
CA THR A 271 -14.86 21.27 9.97
C THR A 271 -15.85 22.17 10.69
N GLU A 272 -17.12 21.76 10.73
CA GLU A 272 -18.18 22.53 11.40
C GLU A 272 -17.83 22.86 12.87
N ASN A 273 -17.23 21.90 13.59
CA ASN A 273 -16.78 22.10 14.96
C ASN A 273 -15.77 23.24 15.11
N ILE A 274 -14.78 23.31 14.21
CA ILE A 274 -13.77 24.38 14.22
C ILE A 274 -14.40 25.72 13.90
N ILE A 275 -15.35 25.76 12.96
CA ILE A 275 -16.08 27.00 12.61
C ILE A 275 -16.89 27.46 13.81
N VAL A 276 -17.63 26.57 14.45
CA VAL A 276 -18.44 26.88 15.68
C VAL A 276 -17.55 27.40 16.79
N LEU A 277 -16.42 26.74 17.07
CA LEU A 277 -15.48 27.20 18.10
C LEU A 277 -14.88 28.56 17.77
N GLY A 278 -14.50 28.79 16.53
CA GLY A 278 -13.92 30.04 16.07
C GLY A 278 -14.92 31.21 16.14
N ILE A 279 -16.17 30.99 15.72
CA ILE A 279 -17.22 32.03 15.82
C ILE A 279 -17.53 32.33 17.29
N LYS A 280 -17.63 31.32 18.15
CA LYS A 280 -17.81 31.53 19.62
C LYS A 280 -16.63 32.31 20.21
N GLN A 281 -15.41 32.01 19.82
CA GLN A 281 -14.21 32.72 20.26
C GLN A 281 -14.25 34.21 19.81
N LEU A 282 -14.68 34.46 18.57
CA LEU A 282 -14.85 35.80 18.03
C LEU A 282 -15.94 36.60 18.79
N LEU A 283 -17.05 35.97 19.13
CA LEU A 283 -18.13 36.60 19.89
C LEU A 283 -17.70 36.93 21.32
N ASN A 284 -16.89 36.10 21.95
CA ASN A 284 -16.41 36.29 23.33
C ASN A 284 -15.16 37.16 23.43
N SER A 285 -14.52 37.50 22.30
CA SER A 285 -13.33 38.33 22.29
C SER A 285 -13.69 39.83 22.27
N ASN A 286 -12.95 40.66 23.03
CA ASN A 286 -13.09 42.11 22.98
C ASN A 286 -12.48 42.67 21.70
N ILE A 287 -13.17 42.45 20.55
CA ILE A 287 -12.76 43.01 19.26
C ILE A 287 -12.95 44.53 19.31
N THR A 288 -11.88 45.28 19.22
CA THR A 288 -11.93 46.76 19.26
C THR A 288 -12.28 47.37 17.91
N THR A 289 -11.94 46.69 16.80
CA THR A 289 -12.13 47.22 15.42
C THR A 289 -12.93 46.22 14.57
N LYS A 290 -13.68 46.75 13.57
CA LYS A 290 -14.43 45.96 12.59
C LYS A 290 -13.49 45.05 11.80
N ILE A 291 -13.81 43.76 11.69
CA ILE A 291 -13.04 42.80 10.90
C ILE A 291 -13.29 43.02 9.41
N LYS A 292 -12.28 43.50 8.70
CA LYS A 292 -12.35 43.84 7.25
C LYS A 292 -11.89 42.73 6.34
N THR A 293 -11.13 41.72 6.84
CA THR A 293 -10.49 40.70 6.00
C THR A 293 -10.76 39.29 6.50
N ARG A 294 -10.98 38.37 5.57
CA ARG A 294 -11.11 36.92 5.85
C ARG A 294 -9.90 36.38 6.60
N LYS A 295 -8.70 36.89 6.32
CA LYS A 295 -7.43 36.44 6.90
C LYS A 295 -7.44 36.47 8.44
N TYR A 296 -8.13 37.39 9.06
CA TYR A 296 -8.26 37.46 10.51
C TYR A 296 -9.07 36.27 11.06
N ILE A 297 -10.19 35.95 10.42
CA ILE A 297 -11.04 34.81 10.79
C ILE A 297 -10.28 33.51 10.62
N THR A 298 -9.64 33.31 9.46
CA THR A 298 -8.90 32.08 9.17
C THR A 298 -7.71 31.88 10.10
N SER A 299 -7.02 32.94 10.54
CA SER A 299 -5.91 32.81 11.49
C SER A 299 -6.33 32.25 12.86
N ILE A 300 -7.56 32.54 13.30
CA ILE A 300 -8.13 31.97 14.54
C ILE A 300 -8.52 30.53 14.31
N LEU A 301 -9.14 30.20 13.17
CA LEU A 301 -9.56 28.84 12.84
C LEU A 301 -8.34 27.93 12.61
N ASP A 302 -7.25 28.42 12.02
CA ASP A 302 -6.01 27.67 11.83
C ASP A 302 -5.38 27.30 13.17
N LYS A 303 -5.30 28.22 14.12
CA LYS A 303 -4.83 27.95 15.49
C LYS A 303 -5.69 26.90 16.20
N LEU A 304 -7.02 26.99 16.07
CA LEU A 304 -7.91 25.98 16.65
C LEU A 304 -7.74 24.62 16.00
N LYS A 305 -7.53 24.56 14.70
CA LYS A 305 -7.26 23.35 13.93
C LYS A 305 -5.96 22.67 14.38
N GLU A 306 -4.89 23.43 14.58
CA GLU A 306 -3.62 22.94 15.14
C GLU A 306 -3.81 22.35 16.53
N THR A 307 -4.56 23.06 17.41
CA THR A 307 -4.83 22.61 18.77
C THR A 307 -5.70 21.34 18.81
N GLU A 308 -6.67 21.21 17.88
CA GLU A 308 -7.53 20.02 17.77
C GLU A 308 -6.74 18.83 17.21
N ASN A 309 -5.89 19.05 16.23
CA ASN A 309 -4.98 18.01 15.70
C ASN A 309 -4.02 17.51 16.79
N ILE A 310 -3.45 18.37 17.61
CA ILE A 310 -2.59 17.97 18.75
C ILE A 310 -3.39 17.12 19.76
N LYS A 311 -4.66 17.50 20.05
CA LYS A 311 -5.53 16.72 20.95
C LYS A 311 -5.92 15.36 20.37
N ILE A 312 -6.09 15.25 19.05
CA ILE A 312 -6.39 13.99 18.37
C ILE A 312 -5.14 13.08 18.41
N ILE A 313 -3.98 13.61 18.09
CA ILE A 313 -2.69 12.88 18.12
C ILE A 313 -2.42 12.36 19.54
N THR A 314 -2.55 13.19 20.57
CA THR A 314 -2.36 12.76 21.97
C THR A 314 -3.41 11.75 22.46
N LYS A 315 -4.64 11.77 21.94
CA LYS A 315 -5.65 10.74 22.21
C LYS A 315 -5.37 9.42 21.49
N GLU A 316 -4.87 9.49 20.26
CA GLU A 316 -4.47 8.31 19.50
C GLU A 316 -3.21 7.67 20.09
N GLU A 317 -2.22 8.46 20.50
CA GLU A 317 -1.02 7.98 21.20
C GLU A 317 -1.39 7.30 22.53
N LYS A 318 -2.31 7.87 23.32
CA LYS A 318 -2.82 7.22 24.56
C LYS A 318 -3.55 5.91 24.26
N LYS A 319 -4.40 5.87 23.21
CA LYS A 319 -5.09 4.63 22.81
C LYS A 319 -4.11 3.57 22.29
N ILE A 320 -3.05 3.99 21.58
CA ILE A 320 -2.01 3.08 21.09
C ILE A 320 -1.21 2.52 22.26
N THR A 321 -0.89 3.34 23.28
CA THR A 321 -0.19 2.91 24.49
C THR A 321 -1.05 1.93 25.31
N GLU A 322 -2.33 2.27 25.57
CA GLU A 322 -3.29 1.41 26.26
C GLU A 322 -3.54 0.08 25.50
N ASN A 323 -3.60 0.12 24.17
CA ASN A 323 -3.72 -1.10 23.36
C ASN A 323 -2.43 -1.94 23.35
N LYS A 324 -1.25 -1.31 23.36
CA LYS A 324 0.02 -2.02 23.50
C LYS A 324 0.13 -2.72 24.86
N GLU A 325 -0.23 -2.03 25.93
CA GLU A 325 -0.26 -2.61 27.27
C GLU A 325 -1.26 -3.77 27.41
N LYS A 326 -2.46 -3.63 26.84
CA LYS A 326 -3.46 -4.71 26.80
C LYS A 326 -3.01 -5.91 25.95
N VAL A 327 -2.36 -5.67 24.81
CA VAL A 327 -1.82 -6.74 23.95
C VAL A 327 -0.64 -7.45 24.63
N GLU A 328 0.22 -6.70 25.35
CA GLU A 328 1.29 -7.32 26.14
C GLU A 328 0.74 -8.10 27.34
N GLU A 329 -0.28 -7.58 28.01
CA GLU A 329 -0.95 -8.28 29.12
C GLU A 329 -1.69 -9.54 28.62
N PHE A 330 -2.33 -9.49 27.45
CA PHE A 330 -2.97 -10.65 26.80
C PHE A 330 -1.95 -11.71 26.40
N LYS A 331 -0.82 -11.30 25.81
CA LYS A 331 0.31 -12.18 25.49
C LYS A 331 0.92 -12.82 26.74
N ARG A 332 0.99 -12.08 27.85
CA ARG A 332 1.50 -12.62 29.15
C ARG A 332 0.54 -13.63 29.77
N LYS A 333 -0.78 -13.50 29.56
CA LYS A 333 -1.78 -14.45 30.11
C LYS A 333 -1.87 -15.77 29.36
N GLU A 334 -1.40 -15.85 28.11
CA GLU A 334 -1.39 -17.09 27.32
C GLU A 334 -0.11 -17.92 27.44
N LEU A 335 0.96 -17.38 28.03
CA LEU A 335 2.22 -18.10 28.19
C LEU A 335 2.13 -19.09 29.35
N LYS A 336 2.45 -20.37 29.09
CA LYS A 336 2.54 -21.39 30.14
C LYS A 336 3.68 -21.05 31.09
N GLU A 337 3.38 -20.94 32.38
CA GLU A 337 4.40 -20.75 33.42
C GLU A 337 5.09 -22.07 33.71
N ILE A 338 6.40 -22.11 33.62
CA ILE A 338 7.25 -23.28 33.94
C ILE A 338 8.42 -22.80 34.78
N ASN A 339 8.99 -23.72 35.57
CA ASN A 339 10.21 -23.44 36.33
C ASN A 339 11.46 -23.58 35.46
N GLN A 340 12.62 -23.16 35.99
CA GLN A 340 13.88 -23.17 35.24
C GLN A 340 14.29 -24.60 34.81
N ASP A 341 14.09 -25.59 35.65
CA ASP A 341 14.47 -26.99 35.35
C ASP A 341 13.61 -27.57 34.22
N GLU A 342 12.31 -27.25 34.21
CA GLU A 342 11.39 -27.60 33.11
C GLU A 342 11.76 -26.91 31.82
N TRP A 343 12.14 -25.63 31.89
CA TRP A 343 12.62 -24.89 30.74
C TRP A 343 13.85 -25.57 30.12
N ASP A 344 14.86 -25.87 30.94
CA ASP A 344 16.11 -26.48 30.48
C ASP A 344 15.88 -27.89 29.91
N LYS A 345 14.96 -28.65 30.48
CA LYS A 345 14.56 -29.96 29.96
C LYS A 345 13.89 -29.86 28.59
N ILE A 346 12.92 -28.97 28.45
CA ILE A 346 12.21 -28.76 27.17
C ILE A 346 13.21 -28.26 26.11
N TYR A 347 14.09 -27.29 26.46
CA TYR A 347 15.11 -26.77 25.57
C TYR A 347 16.04 -27.87 25.04
N LYS A 348 16.57 -28.70 25.92
CA LYS A 348 17.45 -29.85 25.54
C LYS A 348 16.73 -30.84 24.63
N THR A 349 15.47 -31.16 24.93
CA THR A 349 14.67 -32.08 24.10
C THR A 349 14.49 -31.49 22.67
N MET A 350 14.03 -30.24 22.54
CA MET A 350 13.83 -29.60 21.25
C MET A 350 15.14 -29.46 20.47
N LEU A 351 16.26 -29.20 21.13
CA LEU A 351 17.57 -29.10 20.50
C LEU A 351 18.02 -30.45 19.95
N ASN A 352 17.87 -31.51 20.72
CA ASN A 352 18.25 -32.85 20.28
C ASN A 352 17.37 -33.33 19.12
N GLU A 353 16.06 -33.14 19.17
CA GLU A 353 15.14 -33.48 18.09
C GLU A 353 15.51 -32.73 16.79
N ALA A 354 15.77 -31.40 16.86
CA ALA A 354 16.16 -30.62 15.71
C ALA A 354 17.51 -31.10 15.12
N LEU A 355 18.49 -31.40 15.99
CA LEU A 355 19.80 -31.87 15.53
C LEU A 355 19.72 -33.29 14.88
N GLU A 356 18.86 -34.18 15.42
CA GLU A 356 18.63 -35.49 14.83
C GLU A 356 17.91 -35.38 13.46
N GLU A 357 16.94 -34.51 13.35
CA GLU A 357 16.23 -34.27 12.07
C GLU A 357 17.17 -33.78 10.97
N PHE A 358 18.05 -32.82 11.29
CA PHE A 358 19.08 -32.36 10.34
C PHE A 358 20.12 -33.43 9.99
N LYS A 359 20.51 -34.30 10.95
CA LYS A 359 21.38 -35.42 10.66
C LYS A 359 20.72 -36.44 9.72
N LYS A 360 19.43 -36.71 9.86
CA LYS A 360 18.66 -37.57 8.95
C LYS A 360 18.54 -37.01 7.54
N GLN A 361 18.52 -35.67 7.42
CA GLN A 361 18.45 -34.97 6.13
C GLN A 361 19.81 -34.74 5.47
N GLY A 362 20.92 -35.14 6.11
CA GLY A 362 22.28 -35.01 5.57
C GLY A 362 22.77 -33.57 5.40
N THR A 363 22.15 -32.61 6.11
CA THR A 363 22.45 -31.20 6.01
C THR A 363 23.32 -30.71 7.16
N THR A 364 24.44 -30.05 6.84
CA THR A 364 25.28 -29.36 7.82
C THR A 364 24.62 -28.00 8.18
N VAL A 365 24.13 -27.88 9.41
CA VAL A 365 23.47 -26.65 9.87
C VAL A 365 24.29 -26.00 10.99
N ASN A 366 24.29 -24.67 10.98
CA ASN A 366 24.92 -23.89 12.05
C ASN A 366 24.13 -24.08 13.37
N THR A 367 24.72 -24.81 14.32
CA THR A 367 24.13 -25.15 15.62
C THR A 367 23.66 -23.89 16.37
N ALA A 368 24.42 -22.79 16.29
CA ALA A 368 24.05 -21.53 16.93
C ALA A 368 22.74 -20.94 16.40
N PHE A 369 22.42 -21.12 15.12
CA PHE A 369 21.17 -20.68 14.52
C PHE A 369 19.98 -21.49 15.05
N ILE A 370 20.16 -22.82 15.18
CA ILE A 370 19.12 -23.72 15.74
C ILE A 370 18.83 -23.33 17.19
N GLU A 371 19.86 -23.15 18.00
CA GLU A 371 19.74 -22.73 19.40
C GLU A 371 19.00 -21.40 19.55
N GLN A 372 19.34 -20.42 18.73
CA GLN A 372 18.68 -19.13 18.76
C GLN A 372 17.20 -19.21 18.36
N THR A 373 16.87 -20.02 17.36
CA THR A 373 15.51 -20.25 16.90
C THR A 373 14.67 -20.93 17.97
N ILE A 374 15.19 -21.95 18.63
CA ILE A 374 14.53 -22.65 19.73
C ILE A 374 14.28 -21.72 20.91
N LYS A 375 15.27 -20.93 21.32
CA LYS A 375 15.12 -19.95 22.41
C LYS A 375 14.03 -18.92 22.11
N ILE A 376 13.93 -18.42 20.87
CA ILE A 376 12.87 -17.50 20.45
C ILE A 376 11.49 -18.20 20.56
N ARG A 377 11.38 -19.42 20.06
CA ARG A 377 10.13 -20.21 20.11
C ARG A 377 9.69 -20.52 21.53
N MET A 378 10.62 -20.88 22.41
CA MET A 378 10.35 -21.13 23.82
C MET A 378 9.86 -19.87 24.54
N LYS A 379 10.53 -18.72 24.34
CA LYS A 379 10.11 -17.42 24.91
C LYS A 379 8.74 -16.96 24.42
N ALA A 380 8.31 -17.41 23.25
CA ALA A 380 6.95 -17.16 22.73
C ALA A 380 5.88 -18.08 23.33
N THR A 381 6.27 -19.21 23.95
CA THR A 381 5.34 -20.22 24.45
C THR A 381 5.32 -20.31 25.98
N TYR A 382 6.45 -20.06 26.63
CA TYR A 382 6.64 -20.26 28.07
C TYR A 382 7.19 -19.02 28.77
N LYS A 383 6.78 -18.82 30.01
CA LYS A 383 7.33 -17.84 30.95
C LYS A 383 7.96 -18.59 32.11
N ILE A 384 9.20 -18.22 32.46
CA ILE A 384 9.87 -18.79 33.63
C ILE A 384 9.28 -18.13 34.87
N LYS A 385 8.88 -18.93 35.85
CA LYS A 385 8.48 -18.47 37.19
C LYS A 385 9.71 -17.93 37.89
N GLU A 386 9.65 -16.68 38.34
CA GLU A 386 10.62 -16.09 39.26
C GLU A 386 10.55 -16.76 40.64
#